data_58ec471b846dfe4d9d7b06a4fac77983
#
_entry.id   58ec471b846dfe4d9d7b06a4fac77983
#
_cell.length_a   1.000
_cell.length_b   1.000
_cell.length_c   1.000
_cell.angle_alpha   90.00
_cell.angle_beta   90.00
_cell.angle_gamma   90.00
#
_symmetry.space_group_name_H-M   'P 1'
#
loop_
_entity.id
_entity.type
_entity.pdbx_description
1 polymer ?
#
loop_
_entity_poly.entity_id
_entity_poly.type
_entity_poly.pdbx_seq_one_letter_code
_entity_poly.pdbx_strand_id
1 'polypeptide(L)'
;MSIVIITGSSGLVGSESVNFFCKKGFDVIGIDNNLRKFFFGNEGSTESIKKNLIKKNKNFKNFNVDIRNFNKLEKIFKKYAKNVSLIIHCAAQPSHDYGKNFPLLDFNVNATGTLNLLDLTKKFCFDAPFIFMSTNKVYGDNPNKLNLIEKNKRWEISKNSKIYNGIDEKFSIDNCTHSFFGVSKTYADLIVQEYGKN
;
A
#
# COMPACT_ATOMS: atom_id res chain seq x y z
N MET A 1 2.77 24.98 5.99
CA MET A 1 3.51 23.74 6.34
C MET A 1 3.17 22.67 5.32
N SER A 2 4.17 21.91 4.89
CA SER A 2 3.96 20.80 3.95
C SER A 2 3.40 19.59 4.68
N ILE A 3 2.38 18.98 4.11
CA ILE A 3 1.66 17.83 4.70
C ILE A 3 1.98 16.55 3.91
N VAL A 4 2.23 15.46 4.64
CA VAL A 4 2.30 14.11 4.08
C VAL A 4 1.09 13.31 4.54
N ILE A 5 0.31 12.77 3.61
CA ILE A 5 -0.78 11.84 3.92
C ILE A 5 -0.24 10.41 3.84
N ILE A 6 -0.43 9.62 4.91
CA ILE A 6 0.01 8.23 4.96
C ILE A 6 -1.18 7.33 5.32
N THR A 7 -1.59 6.47 4.41
CA THR A 7 -2.61 5.46 4.70
C THR A 7 -1.97 4.18 5.23
N GLY A 8 -2.68 3.44 6.09
CA GLY A 8 -2.08 2.32 6.82
C GLY A 8 -0.97 2.78 7.77
N SER A 9 -1.14 3.99 8.31
CA SER A 9 -0.12 4.72 9.08
C SER A 9 0.36 4.03 10.36
N SER A 10 -0.39 3.05 10.84
CA SER A 10 -0.01 2.25 12.02
C SER A 10 0.50 0.85 11.67
N GLY A 11 0.55 0.50 10.38
CA GLY A 11 1.18 -0.72 9.88
C GLY A 11 2.71 -0.63 9.86
N LEU A 12 3.39 -1.71 9.45
CA LEU A 12 4.85 -1.81 9.45
C LEU A 12 5.51 -0.65 8.64
N VAL A 13 5.21 -0.56 7.36
CA VAL A 13 5.79 0.47 6.48
C VAL A 13 5.25 1.85 6.82
N GLY A 14 3.93 1.95 7.08
CA GLY A 14 3.29 3.23 7.39
C GLY A 14 3.83 3.89 8.64
N SER A 15 4.08 3.12 9.71
CA SER A 15 4.59 3.66 10.97
C SER A 15 6.02 4.21 10.86
N GLU A 16 6.86 3.53 10.09
CA GLU A 16 8.22 4.03 9.80
C GLU A 16 8.19 5.27 8.92
N SER A 17 7.29 5.31 7.94
CA SER A 17 7.06 6.52 7.13
C SER A 17 6.59 7.70 8.00
N VAL A 18 5.66 7.48 8.93
CA VAL A 18 5.24 8.52 9.91
C VAL A 18 6.43 9.05 10.69
N ASN A 19 7.23 8.15 11.30
CA ASN A 19 8.41 8.55 12.08
C ASN A 19 9.40 9.35 11.23
N PHE A 20 9.67 8.90 10.00
CA PHE A 20 10.61 9.56 9.10
C PHE A 20 10.16 10.98 8.74
N PHE A 21 8.93 11.15 8.26
CA PHE A 21 8.45 12.45 7.81
C PHE A 21 8.21 13.42 8.97
N CYS A 22 7.72 12.93 10.12
CA CYS A 22 7.63 13.76 11.33
C CYS A 22 9.00 14.28 11.76
N LYS A 23 10.04 13.43 11.75
CA LYS A 23 11.42 13.83 12.07
C LYS A 23 11.98 14.85 11.07
N LYS A 24 11.53 14.82 9.83
CA LYS A 24 11.91 15.79 8.78
C LYS A 24 11.14 17.12 8.88
N GLY A 25 10.24 17.28 9.85
CA GLY A 25 9.49 18.52 10.09
C GLY A 25 8.20 18.65 9.29
N PHE A 26 7.74 17.62 8.60
CA PHE A 26 6.43 17.61 7.95
C PHE A 26 5.31 17.42 8.96
N ASP A 27 4.15 18.01 8.70
CA ASP A 27 2.92 17.59 9.34
C ASP A 27 2.44 16.29 8.67
N VAL A 28 2.17 15.26 9.48
CA VAL A 28 1.78 13.95 8.95
C VAL A 28 0.32 13.64 9.31
N ILE A 29 -0.47 13.38 8.28
CA ILE A 29 -1.86 12.96 8.39
C ILE A 29 -1.96 11.47 8.13
N GLY A 30 -2.13 10.69 9.20
CA GLY A 30 -2.34 9.26 9.12
C GLY A 30 -3.80 8.89 8.89
N ILE A 31 -4.05 7.89 8.07
CA ILE A 31 -5.37 7.27 7.83
C ILE A 31 -5.24 5.78 8.11
N ASP A 32 -5.81 5.32 9.23
CA ASP A 32 -5.71 3.92 9.66
C ASP A 32 -6.89 3.59 10.58
N ASN A 33 -7.61 2.51 10.30
CA ASN A 33 -8.77 2.06 11.06
C ASN A 33 -8.53 0.76 11.85
N ASN A 34 -7.27 0.29 11.93
CA ASN A 34 -6.89 -0.95 12.59
C ASN A 34 -7.61 -2.20 12.00
N LEU A 35 -7.91 -2.19 10.70
CA LEU A 35 -8.57 -3.30 10.02
C LEU A 35 -7.74 -4.61 10.12
N ARG A 36 -6.44 -4.49 10.32
CA ARG A 36 -5.54 -5.64 10.57
C ARG A 36 -6.01 -6.51 11.74
N LYS A 37 -6.59 -5.89 12.80
CA LYS A 37 -7.18 -6.64 13.91
C LYS A 37 -8.32 -7.55 13.49
N PHE A 38 -9.12 -7.13 12.50
CA PHE A 38 -10.19 -7.97 11.95
C PHE A 38 -9.64 -9.21 11.26
N PHE A 39 -8.52 -9.08 10.53
CA PHE A 39 -7.92 -10.19 9.79
C PHE A 39 -7.13 -11.17 10.68
N PHE A 40 -6.45 -10.69 11.73
CA PHE A 40 -5.46 -11.47 12.47
C PHE A 40 -5.74 -11.49 13.98
N GLY A 41 -6.93 -11.10 14.41
CA GLY A 41 -7.29 -11.07 15.85
C GLY A 41 -6.53 -9.99 16.63
N ASN A 42 -6.48 -10.17 17.95
CA ASN A 42 -5.87 -9.18 18.84
C ASN A 42 -4.36 -8.96 18.57
N GLU A 43 -3.65 -10.01 18.19
CA GLU A 43 -2.21 -9.93 17.86
C GLU A 43 -1.94 -9.10 16.59
N GLY A 44 -2.91 -9.04 15.68
CA GLY A 44 -2.86 -8.19 14.50
C GLY A 44 -3.13 -6.71 14.78
N SER A 45 -3.53 -6.34 16.00
CA SER A 45 -3.90 -4.96 16.31
C SER A 45 -2.72 -3.99 16.22
N THR A 46 -2.94 -2.88 15.51
CA THR A 46 -1.96 -1.78 15.38
C THR A 46 -2.23 -0.62 16.36
N GLU A 47 -3.16 -0.80 17.31
CA GLU A 47 -3.57 0.26 18.23
C GLU A 47 -2.44 0.76 19.14
N SER A 48 -1.57 -0.14 19.61
CA SER A 48 -0.41 0.21 20.42
C SER A 48 0.59 1.05 19.63
N ILE A 49 0.83 0.70 18.37
CA ILE A 49 1.70 1.45 17.47
C ILE A 49 1.13 2.85 17.25
N LYS A 50 -0.16 2.97 16.94
CA LYS A 50 -0.86 4.25 16.78
C LYS A 50 -0.69 5.16 18.00
N LYS A 51 -0.95 4.64 19.21
CA LYS A 51 -0.79 5.40 20.45
C LYS A 51 0.64 5.89 20.66
N ASN A 52 1.63 5.04 20.37
CA ASN A 52 3.03 5.41 20.48
C ASN A 52 3.42 6.50 19.47
N LEU A 53 2.95 6.40 18.22
CA LEU A 53 3.20 7.42 17.20
C LEU A 53 2.64 8.79 17.61
N ILE A 54 1.39 8.83 18.12
CA ILE A 54 0.75 10.07 18.59
C ILE A 54 1.51 10.66 19.78
N LYS A 55 1.96 9.82 20.72
CA LYS A 55 2.73 10.26 21.88
C LYS A 55 4.09 10.84 21.48
N LYS A 56 4.76 10.20 20.53
CA LYS A 56 6.13 10.54 20.11
C LYS A 56 6.21 11.76 19.18
N ASN A 57 5.22 11.93 18.30
CA ASN A 57 5.28 12.90 17.22
C ASN A 57 4.16 13.94 17.37
N LYS A 58 4.49 15.15 17.80
CA LYS A 58 3.51 16.25 18.00
C LYS A 58 2.87 16.73 16.69
N ASN A 59 3.55 16.53 15.57
CA ASN A 59 3.13 16.86 14.20
C ASN A 59 2.46 15.68 13.47
N PHE A 60 2.06 14.63 14.19
CA PHE A 60 1.29 13.50 13.66
C PHE A 60 -0.16 13.53 14.13
N LYS A 61 -1.09 13.39 13.20
CA LYS A 61 -2.51 13.24 13.48
C LYS A 61 -3.09 12.05 12.74
N ASN A 62 -3.70 11.09 13.46
CA ASN A 62 -4.36 9.93 12.85
C ASN A 62 -5.88 10.13 12.76
N PHE A 63 -6.44 9.76 11.60
CA PHE A 63 -7.87 9.64 11.36
C PHE A 63 -8.27 8.17 11.31
N ASN A 64 -9.21 7.77 12.15
CA ASN A 64 -9.80 6.43 12.12
C ASN A 64 -10.82 6.33 10.98
N VAL A 65 -10.32 6.14 9.75
CA VAL A 65 -11.11 6.09 8.53
C VAL A 65 -10.71 4.90 7.70
N ASP A 66 -11.72 4.20 7.18
CA ASP A 66 -11.56 3.14 6.19
C ASP A 66 -11.38 3.75 4.79
N ILE A 67 -10.36 3.32 4.05
CA ILE A 67 -10.08 3.81 2.69
C ILE A 67 -11.19 3.51 1.68
N ARG A 68 -12.09 2.58 2.00
CA ARG A 68 -13.29 2.32 1.20
C ARG A 68 -14.37 3.39 1.37
N ASN A 69 -14.30 4.20 2.42
CA ASN A 69 -15.28 5.26 2.68
C ASN A 69 -14.88 6.56 2.00
N PHE A 70 -15.29 6.70 0.73
CA PHE A 70 -15.00 7.86 -0.10
C PHE A 70 -15.37 9.19 0.57
N ASN A 71 -16.58 9.30 1.13
CA ASN A 71 -17.07 10.54 1.73
C ASN A 71 -16.25 11.01 2.94
N LYS A 72 -15.77 10.06 3.77
CA LYS A 72 -14.89 10.41 4.91
C LYS A 72 -13.49 10.80 4.45
N LEU A 73 -12.95 10.11 3.43
CA LEU A 73 -11.69 10.47 2.81
C LEU A 73 -11.77 11.87 2.17
N GLU A 74 -12.81 12.14 1.41
CA GLU A 74 -13.00 13.44 0.75
C GLU A 74 -12.95 14.62 1.73
N LYS A 75 -13.56 14.47 2.92
CA LYS A 75 -13.48 15.49 3.97
C LYS A 75 -12.06 15.76 4.42
N ILE A 76 -11.21 14.72 4.51
CA ILE A 76 -9.79 14.87 4.87
C ILE A 76 -9.04 15.56 3.74
N PHE A 77 -9.20 15.08 2.51
CA PHE A 77 -8.52 15.65 1.34
C PHE A 77 -8.90 17.12 1.13
N LYS A 78 -10.19 17.48 1.17
CA LYS A 78 -10.64 18.88 1.10
C LYS A 78 -10.02 19.76 2.17
N LYS A 79 -9.92 19.26 3.41
CA LYS A 79 -9.39 20.03 4.54
C LYS A 79 -7.92 20.40 4.35
N TYR A 80 -7.12 19.51 3.79
CA TYR A 80 -5.67 19.65 3.72
C TYR A 80 -5.13 19.95 2.31
N ALA A 81 -5.97 19.87 1.28
CA ALA A 81 -5.69 19.91 -0.15
C ALA A 81 -4.46 20.74 -0.57
N LYS A 82 -4.46 22.03 -0.27
CA LYS A 82 -3.44 23.00 -0.74
C LYS A 82 -2.05 22.79 -0.12
N ASN A 83 -1.98 22.03 0.96
CA ASN A 83 -0.73 21.83 1.72
C ASN A 83 -0.17 20.41 1.56
N VAL A 84 -0.89 19.51 0.88
CA VAL A 84 -0.44 18.14 0.66
C VAL A 84 0.69 18.14 -0.37
N SER A 85 1.84 17.67 0.04
CA SER A 85 3.05 17.58 -0.77
C SER A 85 3.45 16.15 -1.13
N LEU A 86 2.82 15.15 -0.50
CA LEU A 86 3.10 13.74 -0.75
C LEU A 86 1.98 12.86 -0.19
N ILE A 87 1.61 11.81 -0.92
CA ILE A 87 0.75 10.73 -0.44
C ILE A 87 1.52 9.41 -0.45
N ILE A 88 1.49 8.67 0.66
CA ILE A 88 2.07 7.32 0.77
C ILE A 88 0.95 6.34 1.09
N HIS A 89 0.65 5.46 0.15
CA HIS A 89 -0.43 4.50 0.29
C HIS A 89 0.10 3.13 0.72
N CYS A 90 0.04 2.86 2.04
CA CYS A 90 0.43 1.59 2.65
C CYS A 90 -0.77 0.77 3.13
N ALA A 91 -1.98 1.33 3.17
CA ALA A 91 -3.18 0.60 3.59
C ALA A 91 -3.51 -0.50 2.58
N ALA A 92 -3.65 -1.72 3.07
CA ALA A 92 -4.01 -2.88 2.26
C ALA A 92 -4.62 -3.99 3.14
N GLN A 93 -5.35 -4.90 2.53
CA GLN A 93 -5.56 -6.24 3.05
C GLN A 93 -4.30 -7.06 2.67
N PRO A 94 -3.45 -7.48 3.62
CA PRO A 94 -2.13 -8.02 3.29
C PRO A 94 -2.06 -9.55 3.21
N SER A 95 -3.16 -10.27 3.50
CA SER A 95 -3.17 -11.73 3.61
C SER A 95 -3.66 -12.41 2.35
N HIS A 96 -2.83 -13.27 1.79
CA HIS A 96 -3.16 -14.13 0.68
C HIS A 96 -4.35 -15.07 1.00
N ASP A 97 -4.35 -15.67 2.20
CA ASP A 97 -5.38 -16.62 2.61
C ASP A 97 -6.73 -15.94 2.85
N TYR A 98 -6.72 -14.72 3.39
CA TYR A 98 -7.94 -13.91 3.51
C TYR A 98 -8.49 -13.52 2.15
N GLY A 99 -7.66 -13.17 1.19
CA GLY A 99 -8.11 -12.89 -0.17
C GLY A 99 -8.86 -14.07 -0.79
N LYS A 100 -8.42 -15.29 -0.54
CA LYS A 100 -9.11 -16.51 -0.99
C LYS A 100 -10.48 -16.69 -0.33
N ASN A 101 -10.57 -16.45 0.97
CA ASN A 101 -11.80 -16.68 1.74
C ASN A 101 -12.81 -15.53 1.62
N PHE A 102 -12.34 -14.30 1.40
CA PHE A 102 -13.14 -13.08 1.33
C PHE A 102 -12.76 -12.21 0.14
N PRO A 103 -12.94 -12.68 -1.11
CA PRO A 103 -12.42 -11.99 -2.31
C PRO A 103 -13.03 -10.61 -2.53
N LEU A 104 -14.30 -10.41 -2.20
CA LEU A 104 -14.94 -9.08 -2.29
C LEU A 104 -14.34 -8.09 -1.30
N LEU A 105 -14.05 -8.52 -0.08
CA LEU A 105 -13.41 -7.67 0.93
C LEU A 105 -11.99 -7.31 0.51
N ASP A 106 -11.23 -8.28 0.03
CA ASP A 106 -9.87 -8.09 -0.50
C ASP A 106 -9.86 -7.07 -1.64
N PHE A 107 -10.71 -7.26 -2.65
CA PHE A 107 -10.83 -6.36 -3.79
C PHE A 107 -11.24 -4.95 -3.35
N ASN A 108 -12.26 -4.83 -2.49
CA ASN A 108 -12.73 -3.53 -2.04
C ASN A 108 -11.66 -2.76 -1.24
N VAL A 109 -10.85 -3.44 -0.44
CA VAL A 109 -9.76 -2.77 0.29
C VAL A 109 -8.63 -2.41 -0.67
N ASN A 110 -8.11 -3.37 -1.44
CA ASN A 110 -6.90 -3.17 -2.24
C ASN A 110 -7.16 -2.39 -3.52
N ALA A 111 -8.24 -2.68 -4.24
CA ALA A 111 -8.55 -2.06 -5.52
C ALA A 111 -9.40 -0.80 -5.37
N THR A 112 -10.62 -0.92 -4.82
CA THR A 112 -11.53 0.22 -4.67
C THR A 112 -10.96 1.28 -3.73
N GLY A 113 -10.32 0.86 -2.62
CA GLY A 113 -9.67 1.78 -1.68
C GLY A 113 -8.55 2.59 -2.34
N THR A 114 -7.74 1.96 -3.18
CA THR A 114 -6.69 2.64 -3.96
C THR A 114 -7.29 3.62 -4.96
N LEU A 115 -8.32 3.21 -5.70
CA LEU A 115 -9.00 4.08 -6.66
C LEU A 115 -9.60 5.32 -5.99
N ASN A 116 -10.23 5.17 -4.82
CA ASN A 116 -10.75 6.30 -4.04
C ASN A 116 -9.67 7.32 -3.71
N LEU A 117 -8.50 6.85 -3.30
CA LEU A 117 -7.38 7.74 -2.96
C LEU A 117 -6.81 8.44 -4.19
N LEU A 118 -6.69 7.75 -5.31
CA LEU A 118 -6.21 8.32 -6.57
C LEU A 118 -7.16 9.41 -7.09
N ASP A 119 -8.46 9.14 -7.11
CA ASP A 119 -9.47 10.11 -7.54
C ASP A 119 -9.45 11.38 -6.66
N LEU A 120 -9.35 11.20 -5.35
CA LEU A 120 -9.24 12.32 -4.42
C LEU A 120 -7.91 13.07 -4.55
N THR A 121 -6.81 12.36 -4.85
CA THR A 121 -5.51 12.99 -5.13
C THR A 121 -5.59 13.85 -6.38
N LYS A 122 -6.10 13.28 -7.49
CA LYS A 122 -6.32 14.02 -8.74
C LYS A 122 -7.18 15.25 -8.53
N LYS A 123 -8.25 15.15 -7.74
CA LYS A 123 -9.21 16.23 -7.51
C LYS A 123 -8.69 17.36 -6.61
N PHE A 124 -7.91 17.04 -5.58
CA PHE A 124 -7.57 17.99 -4.52
C PHE A 124 -6.08 18.24 -4.33
N CYS A 125 -5.22 17.35 -4.79
CA CYS A 125 -3.78 17.38 -4.54
C CYS A 125 -2.99 16.99 -5.80
N PHE A 126 -3.41 17.45 -6.98
CA PHE A 126 -2.93 16.99 -8.29
C PHE A 126 -1.40 16.98 -8.40
N ASP A 127 -0.71 17.99 -7.85
CA ASP A 127 0.75 18.10 -7.93
C ASP A 127 1.48 17.24 -6.89
N ALA A 128 0.76 16.57 -5.97
CA ALA A 128 1.38 15.75 -4.94
C ALA A 128 1.77 14.37 -5.49
N PRO A 129 3.05 13.97 -5.40
CA PRO A 129 3.46 12.61 -5.73
C PRO A 129 2.67 11.57 -4.93
N PHE A 130 2.32 10.46 -5.59
CA PHE A 130 1.62 9.33 -4.99
C PHE A 130 2.52 8.10 -4.98
N ILE A 131 2.95 7.66 -3.79
CA ILE A 131 3.75 6.46 -3.61
C ILE A 131 2.84 5.30 -3.22
N PHE A 132 2.81 4.26 -4.04
CA PHE A 132 2.02 3.05 -3.81
C PHE A 132 2.90 1.87 -3.39
N MET A 133 2.53 1.19 -2.30
CA MET A 133 3.18 -0.04 -1.89
C MET A 133 2.62 -1.23 -2.67
N SER A 134 3.27 -1.57 -3.78
CA SER A 134 2.94 -2.74 -4.60
C SER A 134 3.43 -4.05 -3.96
N THR A 135 3.46 -5.13 -4.69
CA THR A 135 3.87 -6.47 -4.22
C THR A 135 4.41 -7.31 -5.37
N ASN A 136 5.28 -8.27 -5.05
CA ASN A 136 5.74 -9.29 -6.01
C ASN A 136 4.60 -10.21 -6.50
N LYS A 137 3.46 -10.23 -5.81
CA LYS A 137 2.29 -11.04 -6.23
C LYS A 137 1.63 -10.55 -7.52
N VAL A 138 1.97 -9.35 -7.98
CA VAL A 138 1.56 -8.85 -9.31
C VAL A 138 2.09 -9.73 -10.46
N TYR A 139 3.20 -10.43 -10.26
CA TYR A 139 3.75 -11.37 -11.26
C TYR A 139 3.10 -12.76 -11.25
N GLY A 140 2.13 -13.00 -10.35
CA GLY A 140 1.45 -14.28 -10.22
C GLY A 140 2.41 -15.44 -9.92
N ASP A 141 2.22 -16.56 -10.60
CA ASP A 141 3.07 -17.75 -10.49
C ASP A 141 4.20 -17.81 -11.55
N ASN A 142 4.33 -16.81 -12.43
CA ASN A 142 5.37 -16.76 -13.44
C ASN A 142 6.80 -16.88 -12.87
N PRO A 143 7.15 -16.26 -11.72
CA PRO A 143 8.45 -16.48 -11.10
C PRO A 143 8.77 -17.95 -10.78
N ASN A 144 7.75 -18.76 -10.48
CA ASN A 144 7.93 -20.19 -10.19
C ASN A 144 8.26 -21.04 -11.42
N LYS A 145 8.05 -20.49 -12.63
CA LYS A 145 8.39 -21.16 -13.91
C LYS A 145 9.84 -20.94 -14.32
N LEU A 146 10.59 -20.14 -13.56
CA LEU A 146 11.99 -19.87 -13.83
C LEU A 146 12.86 -21.07 -13.48
N ASN A 147 13.97 -21.22 -14.22
CA ASN A 147 14.97 -22.25 -13.88
C ASN A 147 15.74 -21.80 -12.63
N LEU A 148 15.29 -22.31 -11.48
CA LEU A 148 15.88 -22.04 -10.18
C LEU A 148 16.84 -23.15 -9.80
N ILE A 149 17.94 -22.78 -9.18
CA ILE A 149 18.93 -23.70 -8.59
C ILE A 149 19.00 -23.46 -7.08
N GLU A 150 19.06 -24.52 -6.31
CA GLU A 150 19.25 -24.43 -4.86
C GLU A 150 20.73 -24.20 -4.53
N LYS A 151 21.02 -23.14 -3.76
CA LYS A 151 22.34 -22.84 -3.24
C LYS A 151 22.26 -22.40 -1.79
N ASN A 152 23.10 -23.00 -0.94
CA ASN A 152 23.31 -22.54 0.43
C ASN A 152 22.04 -22.08 1.15
N LYS A 153 20.98 -22.88 1.17
CA LYS A 153 19.69 -22.65 1.82
C LYS A 153 18.80 -21.56 1.16
N ARG A 154 19.04 -21.23 -0.10
CA ARG A 154 18.16 -20.33 -0.88
C ARG A 154 18.05 -20.78 -2.34
N TRP A 155 16.97 -20.37 -2.97
CA TRP A 155 16.79 -20.51 -4.42
C TRP A 155 17.42 -19.31 -5.14
N GLU A 156 18.17 -19.59 -6.21
CA GLU A 156 18.73 -18.57 -7.09
C GLU A 156 18.33 -18.84 -8.54
N ILE A 157 18.21 -17.78 -9.32
CA ILE A 157 18.01 -17.91 -10.76
C ILE A 157 19.32 -18.44 -11.38
N SER A 158 19.20 -19.43 -12.28
CA SER A 158 20.35 -19.99 -12.96
C SER A 158 21.15 -18.92 -13.71
N LYS A 159 22.49 -18.99 -13.64
CA LYS A 159 23.40 -18.05 -14.34
C LYS A 159 23.19 -18.01 -15.85
N ASN A 160 22.64 -19.07 -16.43
CA ASN A 160 22.34 -19.15 -17.87
C ASN A 160 21.01 -18.47 -18.24
N SER A 161 20.26 -17.97 -17.26
CA SER A 161 19.00 -17.25 -17.49
C SER A 161 19.27 -15.82 -17.95
N LYS A 162 18.48 -15.33 -18.92
CA LYS A 162 18.50 -13.93 -19.36
C LYS A 162 18.16 -12.95 -18.24
N ILE A 163 17.47 -13.42 -17.19
CA ILE A 163 17.06 -12.63 -16.02
C ILE A 163 17.86 -13.00 -14.77
N TYR A 164 19.11 -13.46 -14.95
CA TYR A 164 19.98 -13.84 -13.82
C TYR A 164 20.12 -12.75 -12.75
N ASN A 165 20.11 -11.49 -13.16
CA ASN A 165 20.23 -10.34 -12.24
C ASN A 165 18.96 -10.04 -11.43
N GLY A 166 17.88 -10.78 -11.66
CA GLY A 166 16.61 -10.62 -10.94
C GLY A 166 15.43 -10.32 -11.86
N ILE A 167 14.25 -10.22 -11.26
CA ILE A 167 13.00 -9.87 -11.92
C ILE A 167 12.84 -8.35 -11.83
N ASP A 168 12.65 -7.71 -12.96
CA ASP A 168 12.36 -6.28 -13.08
C ASP A 168 10.87 -6.03 -13.39
N GLU A 169 10.49 -4.77 -13.51
CA GLU A 169 9.12 -4.33 -13.78
C GLU A 169 8.63 -4.66 -15.21
N LYS A 170 9.50 -5.16 -16.08
CA LYS A 170 9.15 -5.63 -17.44
C LYS A 170 8.78 -7.11 -17.47
N PHE A 171 8.90 -7.80 -16.35
CA PHE A 171 8.55 -9.20 -16.26
C PHE A 171 7.05 -9.40 -16.50
N SER A 172 6.68 -10.38 -17.35
CA SER A 172 5.29 -10.58 -17.76
C SER A 172 4.37 -10.93 -16.58
N ILE A 173 3.21 -10.32 -16.58
CA ILE A 173 2.08 -10.62 -15.69
C ILE A 173 1.00 -11.47 -16.37
N ASP A 174 1.20 -11.83 -17.66
CA ASP A 174 0.23 -12.56 -18.46
C ASP A 174 0.39 -14.09 -18.34
N ASN A 175 -0.65 -14.81 -18.71
CA ASN A 175 -0.66 -16.28 -18.80
C ASN A 175 -0.22 -16.99 -17.50
N CYS A 176 -0.66 -16.48 -16.36
CA CYS A 176 -0.34 -17.02 -15.05
C CYS A 176 -1.49 -16.88 -14.05
N THR A 177 -1.41 -17.59 -12.94
CA THR A 177 -2.38 -17.52 -11.85
C THR A 177 -1.91 -16.54 -10.79
N HIS A 178 -2.73 -15.51 -10.49
CA HIS A 178 -2.36 -14.46 -9.55
C HIS A 178 -2.85 -14.64 -8.12
N SER A 179 -3.77 -15.53 -7.82
CA SER A 179 -4.60 -15.51 -6.62
C SER A 179 -5.51 -14.26 -6.52
N PHE A 180 -6.55 -14.31 -5.69
CA PHE A 180 -7.45 -13.15 -5.50
C PHE A 180 -6.70 -11.91 -4.97
N PHE A 181 -5.83 -12.09 -3.98
CA PHE A 181 -4.96 -11.02 -3.47
C PHE A 181 -4.03 -10.46 -4.56
N GLY A 182 -3.41 -11.33 -5.36
CA GLY A 182 -2.57 -10.91 -6.47
C GLY A 182 -3.33 -10.09 -7.50
N VAL A 183 -4.56 -10.52 -7.88
CA VAL A 183 -5.41 -9.79 -8.82
C VAL A 183 -5.78 -8.41 -8.30
N SER A 184 -6.23 -8.29 -7.04
CA SER A 184 -6.61 -6.99 -6.48
C SER A 184 -5.44 -6.02 -6.39
N LYS A 185 -4.24 -6.52 -6.08
CA LYS A 185 -3.01 -5.71 -6.06
C LYS A 185 -2.50 -5.38 -7.46
N THR A 186 -2.64 -6.28 -8.44
CA THR A 186 -2.30 -6.00 -9.85
C THR A 186 -3.21 -4.90 -10.42
N TYR A 187 -4.51 -4.96 -10.16
CA TYR A 187 -5.42 -3.87 -10.53
C TYR A 187 -4.95 -2.55 -9.92
N ALA A 188 -4.66 -2.55 -8.61
CA ALA A 188 -4.20 -1.34 -7.93
C ALA A 188 -2.90 -0.78 -8.51
N ASP A 189 -1.95 -1.64 -8.85
CA ASP A 189 -0.68 -1.25 -9.49
C ASP A 189 -0.90 -0.62 -10.86
N LEU A 190 -1.68 -1.27 -11.71
CA LEU A 190 -1.99 -0.78 -13.06
C LEU A 190 -2.76 0.55 -13.02
N ILE A 191 -3.75 0.69 -12.14
CA ILE A 191 -4.51 1.94 -12.05
C ILE A 191 -3.67 3.11 -11.51
N VAL A 192 -2.72 2.85 -10.60
CA VAL A 192 -1.75 3.85 -10.15
C VAL A 192 -0.89 4.34 -11.31
N GLN A 193 -0.41 3.42 -12.17
CA GLN A 193 0.37 3.78 -13.35
C GLN A 193 -0.46 4.64 -14.33
N GLU A 194 -1.73 4.29 -14.54
CA GLU A 194 -2.61 5.08 -15.44
C GLU A 194 -2.86 6.49 -14.91
N TYR A 195 -3.11 6.65 -13.60
CA TYR A 195 -3.23 7.98 -12.99
C TYR A 195 -1.94 8.79 -13.03
N GLY A 196 -0.77 8.14 -13.03
CA GLY A 196 0.52 8.80 -13.16
C GLY A 196 0.85 9.28 -14.59
N LYS A 197 0.13 8.76 -15.61
CA LYS A 197 0.30 9.15 -17.03
C LYS A 197 -0.73 10.18 -17.50
N ASN A 198 -1.87 10.28 -16.83
CA ASN A 198 -3.04 11.08 -17.19
C ASN A 198 -3.39 12.12 -16.12
#